data_4ea08659828d1476715a63ed0802a634
#
_entry.id   4ea08659828d1476715a63ed0802a634
#
_cell.length_a   1.000
_cell.length_b   1.000
_cell.length_c   1.000
_cell.angle_alpha   90.00
_cell.angle_beta   90.00
_cell.angle_gamma   90.00
#
_symmetry.space_group_name_H-M   'P 1'
#
loop_
_entity.id
_entity.type
_entity.pdbx_description
1 polymer ?
#
loop_
_entity_poly.entity_id
_entity_poly.type
_entity_poly.pdbx_seq_one_letter_code
_entity_poly.pdbx_strand_id
1 'polypeptide(L)'
;MNNKKQFDIHHILSLVFLSILPLIAIIRGVGLIKDGVLLNIGFVFSYFALPIIAILLFLIILIKVKKTWTKVAMCMVVLITSLFCFVGFYAFQEYEFVNCYENEELQEKYTENTNTFMPELSEISKPEKLKYYHYEGYSFVFQWESKTLVCEYSEDEYLLQKSSLDRKYVFKIDDRTNQEHTTDIDGYSFRVLSTGEYDMNYPKEVVLIATNDKTKEIVYLSFYDQDIDYIDSLDEFILDDCGWEHIR
;
A
#
# COMPACT_ATOMS: atom_id res chain seq x y z
N MET A 1 -6.56 18.69 57.91
CA MET A 1 -5.37 17.97 57.44
C MET A 1 -5.46 17.86 55.94
N ASN A 2 -4.75 18.75 55.23
CA ASN A 2 -4.71 18.79 53.79
C ASN A 2 -3.60 17.83 53.31
N ASN A 3 -3.95 16.58 53.01
CA ASN A 3 -3.07 15.70 52.25
C ASN A 3 -3.15 16.08 50.76
N LYS A 4 -2.52 17.18 50.38
CA LYS A 4 -2.07 17.35 49.00
C LYS A 4 -1.08 16.23 48.76
N LYS A 5 -1.53 15.15 48.03
CA LYS A 5 -0.60 14.16 47.48
C LYS A 5 0.39 14.91 46.61
N GLN A 6 1.55 15.16 47.17
CA GLN A 6 2.70 15.67 46.43
C GLN A 6 2.97 14.60 45.34
N PHE A 7 2.68 14.94 44.09
CA PHE A 7 3.02 14.11 42.96
C PHE A 7 4.54 14.03 42.93
N ASP A 8 5.08 12.94 43.42
CA ASP A 8 6.52 12.77 43.60
C ASP A 8 7.21 12.86 42.23
N ILE A 9 8.25 13.63 42.10
CA ILE A 9 9.04 13.81 40.89
C ILE A 9 9.42 12.44 40.27
N HIS A 10 9.69 11.44 41.12
CA HIS A 10 9.95 10.08 40.68
C HIS A 10 8.79 9.41 39.93
N HIS A 11 7.55 9.73 40.26
CA HIS A 11 6.39 9.22 39.53
C HIS A 11 6.27 9.82 38.14
N ILE A 12 6.56 11.11 38.02
CA ILE A 12 6.56 11.83 36.74
C ILE A 12 7.68 11.29 35.84
N LEU A 13 8.89 11.14 36.37
CA LEU A 13 10.02 10.58 35.61
C LEU A 13 9.76 9.14 35.17
N SER A 14 9.17 8.31 36.04
CA SER A 14 8.81 6.94 35.68
C SER A 14 7.74 6.91 34.58
N LEU A 15 6.74 7.77 34.65
CA LEU A 15 5.71 7.85 33.61
C LEU A 15 6.32 8.28 32.28
N VAL A 16 7.15 9.32 32.27
CA VAL A 16 7.83 9.79 31.05
C VAL A 16 8.63 8.65 30.43
N PHE A 17 9.45 7.97 31.24
CA PHE A 17 10.27 6.86 30.75
C PHE A 17 9.42 5.70 30.17
N LEU A 18 8.37 5.27 30.87
CA LEU A 18 7.48 4.20 30.41
C LEU A 18 6.66 4.56 29.17
N SER A 19 6.44 5.88 28.96
CA SER A 19 5.66 6.38 27.82
C SER A 19 6.49 6.61 26.56
N ILE A 20 7.82 6.48 26.60
CA ILE A 20 8.70 6.77 25.45
C ILE A 20 8.32 5.89 24.24
N LEU A 21 8.23 4.57 24.42
CA LEU A 21 7.88 3.66 23.32
C LEU A 21 6.48 3.93 22.73
N PRO A 22 5.41 4.05 23.55
CA PRO A 22 4.10 4.45 23.05
C PRO A 22 4.10 5.79 22.31
N LEU A 23 4.85 6.78 22.78
CA LEU A 23 4.97 8.10 22.11
C LEU A 23 5.68 8.00 20.76
N ILE A 24 6.76 7.19 20.68
CA ILE A 24 7.45 6.93 19.42
C ILE A 24 6.50 6.28 18.40
N ALA A 25 5.68 5.32 18.84
CA ALA A 25 4.68 4.68 17.96
C ALA A 25 3.68 5.70 17.40
N ILE A 26 3.12 6.58 18.25
CA ILE A 26 2.19 7.63 17.82
C ILE A 26 2.86 8.60 16.83
N ILE A 27 4.08 9.05 17.12
CA ILE A 27 4.82 9.98 16.24
C ILE A 27 5.06 9.32 14.87
N ARG A 28 5.47 8.04 14.85
CA ARG A 28 5.66 7.30 13.61
C ARG A 28 4.35 7.14 12.83
N GLY A 29 3.24 6.80 13.50
CA GLY A 29 1.92 6.73 12.87
C GLY A 29 1.50 8.04 12.20
N VAL A 30 1.74 9.18 12.86
CA VAL A 30 1.49 10.51 12.26
C VAL A 30 2.41 10.77 11.07
N GLY A 31 3.67 10.31 11.12
CA GLY A 31 4.60 10.38 9.99
C GLY A 31 4.07 9.63 8.79
N LEU A 32 3.72 8.35 8.96
CA LEU A 32 3.19 7.48 7.91
C LEU A 32 1.92 8.04 7.27
N ILE A 33 1.01 8.67 8.04
CA ILE A 33 -0.17 9.34 7.48
C ILE A 33 0.23 10.49 6.54
N LYS A 34 1.27 11.25 6.89
CA LYS A 34 1.78 12.33 6.03
C LYS A 34 2.45 11.81 4.77
N ASP A 35 3.03 10.62 4.87
CA ASP A 35 3.67 9.92 3.74
C ASP A 35 2.65 9.20 2.84
N GLY A 36 1.34 9.33 3.11
CA GLY A 36 0.26 8.83 2.25
C GLY A 36 -0.22 7.41 2.55
N VAL A 37 0.17 6.83 3.69
CA VAL A 37 -0.32 5.50 4.09
C VAL A 37 -1.84 5.48 4.20
N LEU A 38 -2.46 4.50 3.58
CA LEU A 38 -3.89 4.24 3.70
C LEU A 38 -4.25 3.80 5.12
N LEU A 39 -5.29 4.42 5.66
CA LEU A 39 -5.73 4.17 7.03
C LEU A 39 -6.65 2.95 7.08
N ASN A 40 -6.16 1.87 7.66
CA ASN A 40 -6.99 0.72 8.02
C ASN A 40 -7.18 0.60 9.54
N ILE A 41 -8.09 -0.29 9.97
CA ILE A 41 -8.39 -0.50 11.40
C ILE A 41 -7.13 -0.98 12.16
N GLY A 42 -6.34 -1.85 11.56
CA GLY A 42 -5.10 -2.36 12.13
C GLY A 42 -4.09 -1.23 12.38
N PHE A 43 -3.90 -0.34 11.41
CA PHE A 43 -3.05 0.84 11.54
C PHE A 43 -3.47 1.72 12.71
N VAL A 44 -4.76 2.11 12.77
CA VAL A 44 -5.29 2.96 13.84
C VAL A 44 -5.11 2.29 15.21
N PHE A 45 -5.36 0.99 15.30
CA PHE A 45 -5.20 0.25 16.54
C PHE A 45 -3.75 0.20 17.00
N SER A 46 -2.81 -0.14 16.11
CA SER A 46 -1.39 -0.32 16.43
C SER A 46 -0.70 0.99 16.81
N TYR A 47 -0.91 2.03 16.03
CA TYR A 47 -0.17 3.29 16.20
C TYR A 47 -0.82 4.28 17.16
N PHE A 48 -2.12 4.16 17.44
CA PHE A 48 -2.84 5.12 18.28
C PHE A 48 -3.54 4.46 19.46
N ALA A 49 -4.46 3.53 19.25
CA ALA A 49 -5.27 2.98 20.33
C ALA A 49 -4.41 2.24 21.37
N LEU A 50 -3.59 1.31 20.95
CA LEU A 50 -2.75 0.50 21.84
C LEU A 50 -1.74 1.36 22.63
N PRO A 51 -0.99 2.30 22.03
CA PRO A 51 -0.10 3.19 22.77
C PRO A 51 -0.83 4.07 23.80
N ILE A 52 -2.02 4.60 23.45
CA ILE A 52 -2.83 5.40 24.37
C ILE A 52 -3.29 4.54 25.57
N ILE A 53 -3.77 3.32 25.32
CA ILE A 53 -4.16 2.38 26.37
C ILE A 53 -2.99 2.06 27.30
N ALA A 54 -1.79 1.84 26.75
CA ALA A 54 -0.59 1.57 27.52
C ALA A 54 -0.24 2.75 28.47
N ILE A 55 -0.28 3.98 27.95
CA ILE A 55 -0.04 5.19 28.75
C ILE A 55 -1.06 5.32 29.88
N LEU A 56 -2.36 5.09 29.61
CA LEU A 56 -3.41 5.12 30.61
C LEU A 56 -3.21 4.05 31.71
N LEU A 57 -2.84 2.84 31.32
CA LEU A 57 -2.53 1.75 32.26
C LEU A 57 -1.34 2.11 33.15
N PHE A 58 -0.26 2.68 32.60
CA PHE A 58 0.88 3.16 33.40
C PHE A 58 0.43 4.21 34.42
N LEU A 59 -0.39 5.16 34.02
CA LEU A 59 -0.93 6.18 34.95
C LEU A 59 -1.72 5.54 36.08
N ILE A 60 -2.62 4.61 35.78
CA ILE A 60 -3.43 3.91 36.78
C ILE A 60 -2.54 3.13 37.76
N ILE A 61 -1.54 2.40 37.24
CA ILE A 61 -0.60 1.62 38.07
C ILE A 61 0.19 2.56 38.98
N LEU A 62 0.73 3.67 38.48
CA LEU A 62 1.51 4.61 39.26
C LEU A 62 0.71 5.26 40.38
N ILE A 63 -0.58 5.54 40.15
CA ILE A 63 -1.47 6.21 41.12
C ILE A 63 -2.07 5.20 42.14
N LYS A 64 -2.54 4.04 41.67
CA LYS A 64 -3.34 3.12 42.49
C LYS A 64 -2.50 2.09 43.24
N VAL A 65 -1.39 1.64 42.68
CA VAL A 65 -0.57 0.59 43.29
C VAL A 65 0.40 1.19 44.32
N LYS A 66 0.25 0.81 45.59
CA LYS A 66 1.04 1.37 46.69
C LYS A 66 2.41 0.66 46.85
N LYS A 67 2.45 -0.67 46.66
CA LYS A 67 3.68 -1.47 46.88
C LYS A 67 4.61 -1.34 45.70
N THR A 68 5.85 -0.88 45.93
CA THR A 68 6.83 -0.57 44.90
C THR A 68 7.14 -1.77 43.99
N TRP A 69 7.42 -2.94 44.53
CA TRP A 69 7.71 -4.15 43.75
C TRP A 69 6.53 -4.58 42.87
N THR A 70 5.29 -4.52 43.40
CA THR A 70 4.10 -4.82 42.61
C THR A 70 3.91 -3.82 41.49
N LYS A 71 4.17 -2.54 41.75
CA LYS A 71 4.13 -1.45 40.76
C LYS A 71 5.09 -1.73 39.62
N VAL A 72 6.36 -2.01 39.93
CA VAL A 72 7.39 -2.34 38.93
C VAL A 72 7.00 -3.55 38.10
N ALA A 73 6.58 -4.65 38.77
CA ALA A 73 6.17 -5.86 38.06
C ALA A 73 4.99 -5.61 37.10
N MET A 74 3.97 -4.87 37.52
CA MET A 74 2.82 -4.55 36.66
C MET A 74 3.20 -3.64 35.48
N CYS A 75 4.08 -2.65 35.71
CA CYS A 75 4.59 -1.80 34.63
C CYS A 75 5.39 -2.62 33.60
N MET A 76 6.23 -3.57 34.07
CA MET A 76 6.97 -4.46 33.18
C MET A 76 6.04 -5.38 32.36
N VAL A 77 4.99 -5.92 32.98
CA VAL A 77 4.00 -6.72 32.25
C VAL A 77 3.32 -5.88 31.16
N VAL A 78 2.85 -4.66 31.46
CA VAL A 78 2.23 -3.78 30.47
C VAL A 78 3.21 -3.46 29.34
N LEU A 79 4.46 -3.15 29.67
CA LEU A 79 5.51 -2.85 28.67
C LEU A 79 5.76 -4.04 27.74
N ILE A 80 5.97 -5.23 28.30
CA ILE A 80 6.23 -6.45 27.54
C ILE A 80 5.03 -6.79 26.67
N THR A 81 3.81 -6.76 27.24
CA THR A 81 2.60 -7.03 26.46
C THR A 81 2.42 -6.03 25.33
N SER A 82 2.62 -4.73 25.61
CA SER A 82 2.52 -3.69 24.58
C SER A 82 3.55 -3.90 23.48
N LEU A 83 4.77 -4.30 23.83
CA LEU A 83 5.83 -4.60 22.85
C LEU A 83 5.46 -5.81 21.98
N PHE A 84 4.97 -6.90 22.59
CA PHE A 84 4.51 -8.07 21.83
C PHE A 84 3.33 -7.75 20.91
N CYS A 85 2.34 -7.01 21.39
CA CYS A 85 1.24 -6.58 20.55
C CYS A 85 1.71 -5.67 19.42
N PHE A 86 2.60 -4.69 19.70
CA PHE A 86 3.14 -3.81 18.69
C PHE A 86 3.91 -4.56 17.61
N VAL A 87 4.82 -5.46 18.01
CA VAL A 87 5.59 -6.30 17.08
C VAL A 87 4.66 -7.23 16.29
N GLY A 88 3.69 -7.87 16.96
CA GLY A 88 2.74 -8.75 16.30
C GLY A 88 1.88 -8.01 15.28
N PHE A 89 1.32 -6.86 15.64
CA PHE A 89 0.54 -6.04 14.71
C PHE A 89 1.41 -5.46 13.58
N TYR A 90 2.63 -5.02 13.89
CA TYR A 90 3.56 -4.52 12.88
C TYR A 90 3.96 -5.61 11.87
N ALA A 91 4.18 -6.85 12.37
CA ALA A 91 4.57 -7.97 11.53
C ALA A 91 3.45 -8.49 10.62
N PHE A 92 2.18 -8.31 11.03
CA PHE A 92 1.03 -8.80 10.27
C PHE A 92 0.18 -7.68 9.65
N GLN A 93 0.62 -6.43 9.77
CA GLN A 93 -0.09 -5.32 9.19
C GLN A 93 0.43 -5.05 7.78
N GLU A 94 -0.50 -4.98 6.86
CA GLU A 94 -0.27 -4.49 5.51
C GLU A 94 -0.30 -2.96 5.49
N TYR A 95 0.66 -2.38 4.82
CA TYR A 95 0.78 -0.96 4.57
C TYR A 95 0.71 -0.73 3.09
N GLU A 96 -0.16 0.16 2.68
CA GLU A 96 -0.38 0.49 1.29
C GLU A 96 -0.20 1.99 1.08
N PHE A 97 0.45 2.33 -0.01
CA PHE A 97 0.73 3.71 -0.41
C PHE A 97 0.28 3.89 -1.85
N VAL A 98 -0.48 4.95 -2.10
CA VAL A 98 -0.86 5.34 -3.45
C VAL A 98 -0.38 6.75 -3.71
N ASN A 99 0.44 6.92 -4.73
CA ASN A 99 0.90 8.20 -5.21
C ASN A 99 0.38 8.43 -6.63
N CYS A 100 -0.13 9.63 -6.91
CA CYS A 100 -0.58 10.04 -8.23
C CYS A 100 0.28 11.22 -8.70
N TYR A 101 0.86 11.09 -9.88
CA TYR A 101 1.73 12.10 -10.48
C TYR A 101 1.13 12.60 -11.79
N GLU A 102 1.16 13.92 -11.98
CA GLU A 102 0.68 14.61 -13.20
C GLU A 102 1.71 15.66 -13.64
N ASN A 103 1.67 16.06 -14.90
CA ASN A 103 2.49 17.13 -15.48
C ASN A 103 4.01 16.91 -15.36
N GLU A 104 4.75 17.89 -14.86
CA GLU A 104 6.23 17.85 -14.77
C GLU A 104 6.72 16.77 -13.82
N GLU A 105 6.01 16.55 -12.70
CA GLU A 105 6.35 15.54 -11.70
C GLU A 105 6.19 14.11 -12.26
N LEU A 106 5.20 13.92 -13.13
CA LEU A 106 4.99 12.64 -13.80
C LEU A 106 6.24 12.24 -14.61
N GLN A 107 6.83 13.14 -15.38
CA GLN A 107 7.97 12.80 -16.24
C GLN A 107 9.17 12.33 -15.41
N GLU A 108 9.46 13.00 -14.28
CA GLU A 108 10.54 12.62 -13.37
C GLU A 108 10.26 11.25 -12.75
N LYS A 109 9.10 11.10 -12.10
CA LYS A 109 8.74 9.89 -11.36
C LYS A 109 8.50 8.67 -12.24
N TYR A 110 7.92 8.88 -13.41
CA TYR A 110 7.76 7.80 -14.38
C TYR A 110 9.13 7.27 -14.86
N THR A 111 10.07 8.14 -15.19
CA THR A 111 11.40 7.74 -15.65
C THR A 111 12.22 7.04 -14.57
N GLU A 112 12.06 7.43 -13.30
CA GLU A 112 12.72 6.78 -12.16
C GLU A 112 12.20 5.36 -11.89
N ASN A 113 10.92 5.12 -12.14
CA ASN A 113 10.21 3.92 -11.68
C ASN A 113 9.81 2.95 -12.81
N THR A 114 10.04 3.28 -14.08
CA THR A 114 9.62 2.39 -15.18
C THR A 114 10.47 1.13 -15.26
N ASN A 115 9.80 0.03 -15.55
CA ASN A 115 10.41 -1.22 -15.94
C ASN A 115 10.38 -1.40 -17.48
N THR A 116 11.03 -2.46 -17.97
CA THR A 116 11.18 -2.76 -19.41
C THR A 116 9.88 -2.99 -20.17
N PHE A 117 8.74 -3.16 -19.47
CA PHE A 117 7.45 -3.52 -20.08
C PHE A 117 6.48 -2.34 -20.19
N MET A 118 6.76 -1.25 -19.47
CA MET A 118 5.98 -0.02 -19.58
C MET A 118 6.46 0.77 -20.81
N PRO A 119 5.55 1.40 -21.57
CA PRO A 119 5.96 2.18 -22.76
C PRO A 119 6.80 3.38 -22.35
N GLU A 120 7.83 3.72 -23.12
CA GLU A 120 8.49 5.01 -22.94
C GLU A 120 7.51 6.17 -23.19
N LEU A 121 7.60 7.25 -22.42
CA LEU A 121 6.75 8.43 -22.62
C LEU A 121 6.88 9.01 -24.03
N SER A 122 8.04 8.84 -24.67
CA SER A 122 8.30 9.22 -26.05
C SER A 122 7.52 8.39 -27.09
N GLU A 123 7.09 7.19 -26.74
CA GLU A 123 6.31 6.27 -27.58
C GLU A 123 4.81 6.51 -27.48
N ILE A 124 4.38 7.24 -26.44
CA ILE A 124 2.99 7.58 -26.20
C ILE A 124 2.64 8.78 -27.06
N SER A 125 1.76 8.55 -28.02
CA SER A 125 1.34 9.60 -28.92
C SER A 125 0.35 10.53 -28.23
N LYS A 126 0.68 11.78 -28.12
CA LYS A 126 -0.08 12.97 -27.72
C LYS A 126 -1.41 12.74 -26.95
N PRO A 127 -1.37 12.23 -25.71
CA PRO A 127 -2.57 12.14 -24.91
C PRO A 127 -3.07 13.55 -24.53
N GLU A 128 -4.38 13.73 -24.39
CA GLU A 128 -4.97 14.96 -23.85
C GLU A 128 -4.68 15.07 -22.36
N LYS A 129 -4.60 13.92 -21.68
CA LYS A 129 -4.31 13.84 -20.26
C LYS A 129 -3.47 12.61 -19.97
N LEU A 130 -2.52 12.76 -19.07
CA LEU A 130 -1.62 11.71 -18.65
C LEU A 130 -1.53 11.70 -17.13
N LYS A 131 -1.72 10.52 -16.53
CA LYS A 131 -1.60 10.30 -15.10
C LYS A 131 -0.77 9.06 -14.84
N TYR A 132 0.11 9.13 -13.87
CA TYR A 132 0.88 8.00 -13.41
C TYR A 132 0.59 7.72 -11.94
N TYR A 133 0.19 6.49 -11.65
CA TYR A 133 -0.03 6.02 -10.29
C TYR A 133 1.04 5.02 -9.94
N HIS A 134 1.57 5.17 -8.73
CA HIS A 134 2.48 4.23 -8.13
C HIS A 134 1.84 3.74 -6.83
N TYR A 135 1.47 2.47 -6.80
CA TYR A 135 0.90 1.79 -5.65
C TYR A 135 1.94 0.83 -5.11
N GLU A 136 2.18 0.88 -3.83
CA GLU A 136 3.11 0.01 -3.12
C GLU A 136 2.42 -0.59 -1.92
N GLY A 137 2.64 -1.88 -1.70
CA GLY A 137 2.19 -2.57 -0.50
C GLY A 137 3.36 -3.26 0.21
N TYR A 138 3.25 -3.32 1.53
CA TYR A 138 4.25 -3.95 2.39
C TYR A 138 3.55 -4.77 3.46
N SER A 139 3.96 -6.03 3.62
CA SER A 139 3.55 -6.90 4.71
C SER A 139 4.76 -7.62 5.26
N PHE A 140 5.20 -7.30 6.47
CA PHE A 140 6.37 -7.86 7.15
C PHE A 140 7.66 -7.79 6.32
N VAL A 141 7.96 -8.79 5.51
CA VAL A 141 9.14 -8.87 4.62
C VAL A 141 8.74 -8.86 3.14
N PHE A 142 7.46 -8.93 2.85
CA PHE A 142 6.92 -8.95 1.51
C PHE A 142 6.65 -7.54 1.03
N GLN A 143 6.95 -7.29 -0.22
CA GLN A 143 6.71 -6.02 -0.89
C GLN A 143 6.15 -6.32 -2.27
N TRP A 144 5.07 -5.64 -2.62
CA TRP A 144 4.53 -5.61 -3.96
C TRP A 144 4.37 -4.17 -4.44
N GLU A 145 4.42 -3.99 -5.73
CA GLU A 145 4.24 -2.68 -6.35
C GLU A 145 3.42 -2.79 -7.63
N SER A 146 2.61 -1.78 -7.88
CA SER A 146 1.91 -1.60 -9.13
C SER A 146 2.18 -0.21 -9.69
N LYS A 147 2.45 -0.16 -10.99
CA LYS A 147 2.71 1.04 -11.76
C LYS A 147 1.66 1.16 -12.83
N THR A 148 0.87 2.22 -12.77
CA THR A 148 -0.26 2.39 -13.69
C THR A 148 -0.17 3.73 -14.40
N LEU A 149 -0.06 3.68 -15.72
CA LEU A 149 -0.09 4.86 -16.57
C LEU A 149 -1.43 4.93 -17.29
N VAL A 150 -2.18 6.00 -17.06
CA VAL A 150 -3.48 6.27 -17.68
C VAL A 150 -3.32 7.37 -18.72
N CYS A 151 -3.66 7.05 -19.97
CA CYS A 151 -3.60 7.95 -21.12
C CYS A 151 -5.00 8.22 -21.65
N GLU A 152 -5.49 9.44 -21.52
CA GLU A 152 -6.77 9.91 -22.10
C GLU A 152 -6.48 10.54 -23.47
N TYR A 153 -7.25 10.17 -24.49
CA TYR A 153 -7.06 10.60 -25.87
C TYR A 153 -8.33 11.24 -26.45
N SER A 154 -8.17 12.04 -27.50
CA SER A 154 -9.28 12.37 -28.39
C SER A 154 -9.83 11.10 -29.08
N GLU A 155 -11.07 11.14 -29.57
CA GLU A 155 -11.71 9.99 -30.25
C GLU A 155 -10.84 9.40 -31.36
N ASP A 156 -10.33 10.25 -32.27
CA ASP A 156 -9.55 9.81 -33.42
C ASP A 156 -8.21 9.18 -33.01
N GLU A 157 -7.52 9.81 -32.06
CA GLU A 157 -6.25 9.30 -31.56
C GLU A 157 -6.43 8.02 -30.76
N TYR A 158 -7.50 7.93 -29.95
CA TYR A 158 -7.83 6.70 -29.21
C TYR A 158 -8.00 5.51 -30.15
N LEU A 159 -8.79 5.66 -31.22
CA LEU A 159 -9.01 4.59 -32.20
C LEU A 159 -7.72 4.17 -32.88
N LEU A 160 -6.85 5.15 -33.21
CA LEU A 160 -5.54 4.88 -33.80
C LEU A 160 -4.64 4.08 -32.82
N GLN A 161 -4.54 4.55 -31.57
CA GLN A 161 -3.72 3.90 -30.55
C GLN A 161 -4.25 2.52 -30.20
N LYS A 162 -5.56 2.37 -29.96
CA LYS A 162 -6.21 1.08 -29.69
C LYS A 162 -5.93 0.08 -30.81
N SER A 163 -6.08 0.48 -32.09
CA SER A 163 -5.79 -0.39 -33.22
C SER A 163 -4.31 -0.79 -33.36
N SER A 164 -3.40 -0.03 -32.75
CA SER A 164 -1.96 -0.30 -32.75
C SER A 164 -1.55 -1.34 -31.71
N LEU A 165 -2.35 -1.53 -30.65
CA LEU A 165 -1.99 -2.44 -29.53
C LEU A 165 -1.71 -3.87 -30.01
N ASP A 166 -2.58 -4.43 -30.86
CA ASP A 166 -2.41 -5.79 -31.38
C ASP A 166 -1.18 -5.97 -32.30
N ARG A 167 -0.63 -4.88 -32.80
CA ARG A 167 0.60 -4.88 -33.58
C ARG A 167 1.85 -4.69 -32.73
N LYS A 168 1.71 -3.96 -31.60
CA LYS A 168 2.83 -3.65 -30.69
C LYS A 168 3.06 -4.75 -29.67
N TYR A 169 2.00 -5.39 -29.19
CA TYR A 169 2.04 -6.27 -28.05
C TYR A 169 1.50 -7.66 -28.38
N VAL A 170 2.05 -8.66 -27.71
CA VAL A 170 1.56 -10.05 -27.75
C VAL A 170 0.79 -10.29 -26.47
N PHE A 171 -0.49 -10.62 -26.60
CA PHE A 171 -1.35 -10.90 -25.46
C PHE A 171 -1.35 -12.39 -25.13
N LYS A 172 -1.49 -12.68 -23.83
CA LYS A 172 -1.50 -14.05 -23.33
C LYS A 172 -2.77 -14.77 -23.75
N ILE A 173 -2.60 -16.00 -24.23
CA ILE A 173 -3.70 -16.91 -24.50
C ILE A 173 -3.85 -17.84 -23.29
N ASP A 174 -5.08 -17.98 -22.80
CA ASP A 174 -5.42 -18.97 -21.78
C ASP A 174 -5.42 -20.36 -22.43
N ASP A 175 -4.56 -21.24 -21.93
CA ASP A 175 -4.38 -22.61 -22.45
C ASP A 175 -5.66 -23.48 -22.33
N ARG A 176 -6.57 -23.12 -21.42
CA ARG A 176 -7.82 -23.88 -21.20
C ARG A 176 -8.91 -23.49 -22.18
N THR A 177 -9.02 -22.21 -22.49
CA THR A 177 -10.08 -21.65 -23.33
C THR A 177 -9.64 -21.39 -24.76
N ASN A 178 -8.33 -21.34 -25.00
CA ASN A 178 -7.70 -20.91 -26.26
C ASN A 178 -8.17 -19.48 -26.69
N GLN A 179 -8.51 -18.64 -25.69
CA GLN A 179 -8.88 -17.24 -25.87
C GLN A 179 -7.87 -16.34 -25.17
N GLU A 180 -7.85 -15.06 -25.49
CA GLU A 180 -7.03 -14.11 -24.75
C GLU A 180 -7.45 -14.07 -23.28
N HIS A 181 -6.46 -13.94 -22.40
CA HIS A 181 -6.70 -13.80 -20.96
C HIS A 181 -7.12 -12.36 -20.68
N THR A 182 -8.42 -12.15 -20.54
CA THR A 182 -9.06 -10.83 -20.41
C THR A 182 -10.08 -10.79 -19.28
N THR A 183 -10.29 -9.61 -18.72
CA THR A 183 -11.43 -9.34 -17.82
C THR A 183 -11.92 -7.91 -17.98
N ASP A 184 -13.19 -7.65 -17.66
CA ASP A 184 -13.82 -6.35 -17.75
C ASP A 184 -14.12 -5.82 -16.35
N ILE A 185 -13.54 -4.66 -15.99
CA ILE A 185 -13.72 -4.01 -14.69
C ILE A 185 -14.04 -2.53 -14.93
N ASP A 186 -15.13 -2.01 -14.37
CA ASP A 186 -15.53 -0.60 -14.41
C ASP A 186 -15.57 0.04 -15.82
N GLY A 187 -15.87 -0.79 -16.84
CA GLY A 187 -15.90 -0.36 -18.23
C GLY A 187 -14.55 -0.35 -18.93
N TYR A 188 -13.50 -0.83 -18.27
CA TYR A 188 -12.20 -1.15 -18.88
C TYR A 188 -12.13 -2.62 -19.23
N SER A 189 -11.64 -2.90 -20.44
CA SER A 189 -11.28 -4.25 -20.86
C SER A 189 -9.79 -4.46 -20.69
N PHE A 190 -9.42 -5.21 -19.66
CA PHE A 190 -8.04 -5.56 -19.33
C PHE A 190 -7.60 -6.80 -20.12
N ARG A 191 -6.38 -6.74 -20.67
CA ARG A 191 -5.74 -7.81 -21.40
C ARG A 191 -4.34 -8.06 -20.83
N VAL A 192 -4.02 -9.32 -20.52
CA VAL A 192 -2.71 -9.70 -19.97
C VAL A 192 -1.70 -9.80 -21.11
N LEU A 193 -0.53 -9.18 -20.95
CA LEU A 193 0.57 -9.34 -21.89
C LEU A 193 1.28 -10.69 -21.71
N SER A 194 1.70 -11.29 -22.83
CA SER A 194 2.62 -12.43 -22.82
C SER A 194 4.04 -11.90 -22.63
N THR A 195 4.46 -11.75 -21.39
CA THR A 195 5.85 -11.43 -21.06
C THR A 195 6.64 -12.74 -20.97
N GLY A 196 7.85 -12.77 -21.50
CA GLY A 196 8.67 -14.00 -21.51
C GLY A 196 9.08 -14.51 -20.12
N GLU A 197 8.85 -13.70 -19.09
CA GLU A 197 9.15 -14.00 -17.69
C GLU A 197 7.91 -14.48 -16.89
N TYR A 198 6.74 -14.54 -17.52
CA TYR A 198 5.55 -15.07 -16.90
C TYR A 198 5.69 -16.60 -16.77
N ASP A 199 6.35 -17.02 -15.70
CA ASP A 199 6.31 -18.42 -15.27
C ASP A 199 5.00 -18.63 -14.53
N MET A 200 4.19 -19.59 -15.01
CA MET A 200 2.90 -19.94 -14.42
C MET A 200 2.99 -20.38 -12.95
N ASN A 201 4.18 -20.75 -12.50
CA ASN A 201 4.37 -21.20 -11.12
C ASN A 201 4.71 -20.06 -10.16
N TYR A 202 5.33 -18.95 -10.65
CA TYR A 202 5.73 -17.80 -9.82
C TYR A 202 5.75 -16.53 -10.67
N PRO A 203 4.58 -15.94 -11.00
CA PRO A 203 4.55 -14.71 -11.76
C PRO A 203 5.11 -13.59 -10.87
N LYS A 204 6.36 -13.20 -11.09
CA LYS A 204 6.98 -12.08 -10.39
C LYS A 204 6.56 -10.74 -10.98
N GLU A 205 6.19 -10.74 -12.23
CA GLU A 205 5.76 -9.53 -12.94
C GLU A 205 4.60 -9.84 -13.88
N VAL A 206 3.51 -9.10 -13.73
CA VAL A 206 2.35 -9.18 -14.60
C VAL A 206 2.13 -7.82 -15.24
N VAL A 207 2.01 -7.79 -16.55
CA VAL A 207 1.73 -6.57 -17.31
C VAL A 207 0.39 -6.68 -18.00
N LEU A 208 -0.42 -5.63 -17.85
CA LEU A 208 -1.75 -5.55 -18.43
C LEU A 208 -1.88 -4.26 -19.24
N ILE A 209 -2.68 -4.33 -20.28
CA ILE A 209 -3.15 -3.15 -21.00
C ILE A 209 -4.68 -3.16 -20.93
N ALA A 210 -5.27 -2.03 -20.55
CA ALA A 210 -6.70 -1.87 -20.56
C ALA A 210 -7.15 -0.76 -21.49
N THR A 211 -8.35 -0.89 -22.03
CA THR A 211 -8.98 0.15 -22.88
C THR A 211 -10.38 0.43 -22.39
N ASN A 212 -10.77 1.71 -22.39
CA ASN A 212 -12.12 2.15 -22.10
C ASN A 212 -12.69 2.98 -23.26
N ASP A 213 -13.64 2.41 -23.98
CA ASP A 213 -14.23 3.05 -25.15
C ASP A 213 -15.10 4.27 -24.80
N LYS A 214 -15.57 4.38 -23.54
CA LYS A 214 -16.41 5.48 -23.10
C LYS A 214 -15.57 6.72 -22.75
N THR A 215 -14.48 6.52 -22.00
CA THR A 215 -13.61 7.62 -21.53
C THR A 215 -12.45 7.88 -22.48
N LYS A 216 -12.26 7.03 -23.52
CA LYS A 216 -11.14 7.09 -24.48
C LYS A 216 -9.78 6.96 -23.82
N GLU A 217 -9.71 6.12 -22.83
CA GLU A 217 -8.49 5.87 -22.07
C GLU A 217 -7.84 4.55 -22.46
N ILE A 218 -6.51 4.58 -22.51
CA ILE A 218 -5.66 3.40 -22.55
C ILE A 218 -4.83 3.41 -21.27
N VAL A 219 -4.82 2.26 -20.59
CA VAL A 219 -4.11 2.08 -19.33
C VAL A 219 -3.02 1.03 -19.54
N TYR A 220 -1.82 1.36 -19.11
CA TYR A 220 -0.70 0.43 -19.00
C TYR A 220 -0.45 0.17 -17.52
N LEU A 221 -0.52 -1.09 -17.10
CA LEU A 221 -0.36 -1.49 -15.72
C LEU A 221 0.71 -2.57 -15.63
N SER A 222 1.71 -2.37 -14.79
CA SER A 222 2.72 -3.36 -14.44
C SER A 222 2.66 -3.61 -12.95
N PHE A 223 2.56 -4.88 -12.57
CA PHE A 223 2.56 -5.35 -11.19
C PHE A 223 3.78 -6.23 -10.95
N TYR A 224 4.41 -6.05 -9.80
CA TYR A 224 5.53 -6.85 -9.33
C TYR A 224 5.34 -7.28 -7.88
N ASP A 225 5.52 -8.57 -7.62
CA ASP A 225 5.57 -9.13 -6.28
C ASP A 225 6.71 -10.16 -6.18
N GLN A 226 7.37 -10.18 -5.02
CA GLN A 226 8.45 -11.15 -4.74
C GLN A 226 7.93 -12.56 -4.44
N ASP A 227 6.68 -12.68 -3.99
CA ASP A 227 6.15 -13.92 -3.41
C ASP A 227 4.72 -14.26 -3.88
N ILE A 228 4.31 -13.75 -5.03
CA ILE A 228 3.00 -14.12 -5.57
C ILE A 228 3.04 -15.58 -6.02
N ASP A 229 2.31 -16.43 -5.30
CA ASP A 229 2.27 -17.86 -5.56
C ASP A 229 1.29 -18.21 -6.67
N TYR A 230 0.15 -17.51 -6.75
CA TYR A 230 -0.92 -17.85 -7.67
C TYR A 230 -1.95 -16.72 -7.82
N ILE A 231 -2.37 -16.45 -9.05
CA ILE A 231 -3.50 -15.55 -9.36
C ILE A 231 -4.74 -16.40 -9.57
N ASP A 232 -5.62 -16.44 -8.56
CA ASP A 232 -6.86 -17.23 -8.60
C ASP A 232 -7.88 -16.63 -9.58
N SER A 233 -8.04 -15.31 -9.52
CA SER A 233 -9.02 -14.53 -10.27
C SER A 233 -8.35 -13.25 -10.79
N LEU A 234 -8.45 -13.01 -12.10
CA LEU A 234 -7.82 -11.84 -12.71
C LEU A 234 -8.47 -10.52 -12.26
N ASP A 235 -9.77 -10.53 -12.02
CA ASP A 235 -10.53 -9.37 -11.56
C ASP A 235 -10.18 -9.00 -10.11
N GLU A 236 -10.15 -9.96 -9.18
CA GLU A 236 -9.70 -9.74 -7.82
C GLU A 236 -8.24 -9.26 -7.78
N PHE A 237 -7.36 -9.90 -8.55
CA PHE A 237 -5.97 -9.49 -8.66
C PHE A 237 -5.80 -8.03 -9.13
N ILE A 238 -6.58 -7.59 -10.12
CA ILE A 238 -6.50 -6.21 -10.60
C ILE A 238 -7.06 -5.23 -9.57
N LEU A 239 -8.18 -5.56 -8.92
CA LEU A 239 -8.82 -4.70 -7.94
C LEU A 239 -7.95 -4.52 -6.69
N ASP A 240 -7.54 -5.64 -6.10
CA ASP A 240 -6.90 -5.68 -4.78
C ASP A 240 -5.37 -5.57 -4.92
N ASP A 241 -4.72 -6.57 -5.53
CA ASP A 241 -3.25 -6.64 -5.55
C ASP A 241 -2.62 -5.52 -6.39
N CYS A 242 -3.22 -5.19 -7.55
CA CYS A 242 -2.75 -4.05 -8.35
C CYS A 242 -3.23 -2.69 -7.82
N GLY A 243 -4.08 -2.66 -6.80
CA GLY A 243 -4.58 -1.44 -6.19
C GLY A 243 -5.50 -0.62 -7.10
N TRP A 244 -6.17 -1.25 -8.08
CA TRP A 244 -7.04 -0.54 -9.02
C TRP A 244 -8.19 0.18 -8.34
N GLU A 245 -8.74 -0.37 -7.25
CA GLU A 245 -9.80 0.26 -6.46
C GLU A 245 -9.35 1.59 -5.80
N HIS A 246 -8.04 1.78 -5.59
CA HIS A 246 -7.45 2.98 -5.00
C HIS A 246 -7.09 4.06 -6.04
N ILE A 247 -7.05 3.67 -7.32
CA ILE A 247 -6.71 4.56 -8.44
C ILE A 247 -7.94 5.30 -8.96
N ARG A 248 -9.13 4.81 -8.62
CA ARG A 248 -10.43 5.30 -9.12
C ARG A 248 -11.34 5.92 -8.08
#